data_adb36e772d5dcf701399b1be915c4e67
#
_entry.id   adb36e772d5dcf701399b1be915c4e67
#
_cell.length_a   1.000
_cell.length_b   1.000
_cell.length_c   1.000
_cell.angle_alpha   90.00
_cell.angle_beta   90.00
_cell.angle_gamma   90.00
#
_symmetry.space_group_name_H-M   'P 1'
#
loop_
_entity.id
_entity.type
_entity.pdbx_description
1 polymer ?
#
loop_
_entity_poly.entity_id
_entity_poly.type
_entity_poly.pdbx_seq_one_letter_code
_entity_poly.pdbx_strand_id
1 'polypeptide(L)'
;MPDPYWNHNVHHHPEVLDAVPDGCGKALDAGCGDGLLTRKLAARAASVTGVDRSPEMIKLAREHARVPGNVTYLEADFLADGSLPEGAYDFVSAVAVVHHAPFEEAVIRLTRLTAPGGRLVIVGMAANRTVLDWVVSACGVPASQWHARRHGGKRGPAGMPMEDVHMSWGQIRQAVHRLLPGCDFRRTLLWRYVVVWDKPAGQQPREGGP
;
A
#
# COMPACT_ATOMS: atom_id res chain seq x y z
N MET A 1 -3.43 -8.33 -19.02
CA MET A 1 -4.90 -8.20 -19.14
C MET A 1 -5.31 -6.87 -18.53
N PRO A 2 -6.36 -6.20 -19.05
CA PRO A 2 -6.89 -4.99 -18.41
C PRO A 2 -7.44 -5.34 -17.03
N ASP A 3 -7.40 -4.35 -16.13
CA ASP A 3 -7.95 -4.50 -14.77
C ASP A 3 -9.47 -4.74 -14.83
N PRO A 4 -10.02 -5.59 -13.95
CA PRO A 4 -11.46 -5.91 -13.94
C PRO A 4 -12.31 -4.69 -13.57
N TYR A 5 -11.74 -3.72 -12.89
CA TYR A 5 -12.36 -2.44 -12.52
C TYR A 5 -11.29 -1.37 -12.36
N TRP A 6 -11.75 -0.11 -12.32
CA TRP A 6 -10.90 1.04 -12.05
C TRP A 6 -11.46 1.91 -10.91
N ASN A 7 -10.56 2.33 -10.03
CA ASN A 7 -10.79 3.37 -9.03
C ASN A 7 -9.47 4.10 -8.74
N HIS A 8 -9.49 5.07 -7.83
CA HIS A 8 -8.31 5.86 -7.50
C HIS A 8 -7.17 5.03 -6.86
N ASN A 9 -7.47 3.93 -6.20
CA ASN A 9 -6.45 3.04 -5.62
C ASN A 9 -5.79 2.21 -6.73
N VAL A 10 -6.60 1.60 -7.62
CA VAL A 10 -6.12 0.82 -8.77
C VAL A 10 -5.29 1.68 -9.73
N HIS A 11 -5.59 2.98 -9.83
CA HIS A 11 -4.79 3.92 -10.62
C HIS A 11 -3.31 3.95 -10.21
N HIS A 12 -3.02 3.74 -8.93
CA HIS A 12 -1.66 3.75 -8.39
C HIS A 12 -0.97 2.37 -8.40
N HIS A 13 -1.65 1.29 -8.82
CA HIS A 13 -1.02 -0.03 -8.90
C HIS A 13 0.23 -0.06 -9.79
N PRO A 14 0.26 0.58 -10.99
CA PRO A 14 1.50 0.61 -11.79
C PRO A 14 2.68 1.21 -11.01
N GLU A 15 2.48 2.32 -10.31
CA GLU A 15 3.51 2.98 -9.51
C GLU A 15 4.01 2.09 -8.35
N VAL A 16 3.11 1.37 -7.69
CA VAL A 16 3.47 0.39 -6.64
C VAL A 16 4.27 -0.76 -7.23
N LEU A 17 3.87 -1.27 -8.40
CA LEU A 17 4.56 -2.38 -9.09
C LEU A 17 5.95 -1.98 -9.60
N ASP A 18 6.10 -0.74 -10.07
CA ASP A 18 7.39 -0.20 -10.54
C ASP A 18 8.36 0.07 -9.39
N ALA A 19 7.84 0.21 -8.16
CA ALA A 19 8.64 0.36 -6.96
C ALA A 19 9.14 -0.99 -6.39
N VAL A 20 8.67 -2.13 -6.87
CA VAL A 20 9.17 -3.45 -6.41
C VAL A 20 10.63 -3.61 -6.81
N PRO A 21 11.54 -3.91 -5.86
CA PRO A 21 12.96 -4.11 -6.17
C PRO A 21 13.17 -5.30 -7.11
N ASP A 22 14.18 -5.20 -7.99
CA ASP A 22 14.60 -6.33 -8.80
C ASP A 22 15.03 -7.51 -7.91
N GLY A 23 14.62 -8.72 -8.29
CA GLY A 23 14.93 -9.91 -7.50
C GLY A 23 14.18 -10.04 -6.18
N CYS A 24 13.06 -9.31 -6.00
CA CYS A 24 12.23 -9.39 -4.80
C CYS A 24 11.85 -10.85 -4.47
N GLY A 25 12.28 -11.35 -3.32
CA GLY A 25 11.97 -12.70 -2.84
C GLY A 25 10.58 -12.77 -2.23
N LYS A 26 10.29 -11.93 -1.23
CA LYS A 26 9.03 -11.94 -0.50
C LYS A 26 8.37 -10.57 -0.51
N ALA A 27 7.15 -10.50 -1.02
CA ALA A 27 6.31 -9.30 -0.97
C ALA A 27 5.12 -9.49 -0.03
N LEU A 28 4.73 -8.41 0.66
CA LEU A 28 3.53 -8.31 1.46
C LEU A 28 2.61 -7.23 0.89
N ASP A 29 1.33 -7.55 0.74
CA ASP A 29 0.26 -6.60 0.44
C ASP A 29 -0.64 -6.47 1.66
N ALA A 30 -0.43 -5.43 2.47
CA ALA A 30 -1.17 -5.19 3.71
C ALA A 30 -2.49 -4.48 3.42
N GLY A 31 -3.61 -5.07 3.84
CA GLY A 31 -4.96 -4.64 3.47
C GLY A 31 -5.25 -4.95 2.01
N CYS A 32 -5.03 -6.20 1.59
CA CYS A 32 -5.05 -6.62 0.19
C CYS A 32 -6.45 -6.58 -0.47
N GLY A 33 -7.52 -6.45 0.31
CA GLY A 33 -8.90 -6.49 -0.18
C GLY A 33 -9.18 -7.76 -1.00
N ASP A 34 -9.75 -7.61 -2.20
CA ASP A 34 -10.03 -8.72 -3.14
C ASP A 34 -8.77 -9.29 -3.83
N GLY A 35 -7.58 -8.87 -3.41
CA GLY A 35 -6.30 -9.39 -3.86
C GLY A 35 -5.87 -8.93 -5.27
N LEU A 36 -6.47 -7.88 -5.83
CA LEU A 36 -6.11 -7.43 -7.18
C LEU A 36 -4.65 -6.99 -7.28
N LEU A 37 -4.14 -6.20 -6.32
CA LEU A 37 -2.73 -5.81 -6.27
C LEU A 37 -1.83 -7.01 -5.96
N THR A 38 -2.22 -7.84 -5.00
CA THR A 38 -1.50 -9.06 -4.61
C THR A 38 -1.21 -9.95 -5.83
N ARG A 39 -2.23 -10.19 -6.67
CA ARG A 39 -2.05 -10.99 -7.91
C ARG A 39 -1.10 -10.33 -8.92
N LYS A 40 -1.06 -9.01 -9.00
CA LYS A 40 -0.12 -8.28 -9.87
C LYS A 40 1.31 -8.37 -9.33
N LEU A 41 1.50 -8.27 -8.01
CA LEU A 41 2.80 -8.43 -7.35
C LEU A 41 3.41 -9.80 -7.59
N ALA A 42 2.60 -10.83 -7.82
CA ALA A 42 3.07 -12.19 -8.12
C ALA A 42 3.97 -12.29 -9.37
N ALA A 43 3.88 -11.32 -10.28
CA ALA A 43 4.77 -11.24 -11.44
C ALA A 43 6.10 -10.50 -11.14
N ARG A 44 6.25 -9.94 -9.95
CA ARG A 44 7.39 -9.10 -9.55
C ARG A 44 8.17 -9.67 -8.35
N ALA A 45 7.62 -10.67 -7.65
CA ALA A 45 8.23 -11.27 -6.47
C ALA A 45 8.16 -12.80 -6.54
N ALA A 46 9.10 -13.48 -5.90
CA ALA A 46 9.10 -14.95 -5.88
C ALA A 46 7.93 -15.51 -5.07
N SER A 47 7.50 -14.81 -4.01
CA SER A 47 6.31 -15.14 -3.23
C SER A 47 5.60 -13.87 -2.76
N VAL A 48 4.26 -13.91 -2.69
CA VAL A 48 3.45 -12.78 -2.25
C VAL A 48 2.45 -13.23 -1.19
N THR A 49 2.41 -12.50 -0.09
CA THR A 49 1.39 -12.65 0.95
C THR A 49 0.43 -11.46 0.86
N GLY A 50 -0.86 -11.72 0.65
CA GLY A 50 -1.91 -10.74 0.83
C GLY A 50 -2.57 -10.94 2.19
N VAL A 51 -2.68 -9.88 2.99
CA VAL A 51 -3.35 -9.94 4.30
C VAL A 51 -4.48 -8.92 4.37
N ASP A 52 -5.63 -9.34 4.87
CA ASP A 52 -6.76 -8.46 5.14
C ASP A 52 -7.52 -8.97 6.37
N ARG A 53 -8.08 -8.04 7.15
CA ARG A 53 -8.89 -8.38 8.33
C ARG A 53 -10.32 -8.80 7.99
N SER A 54 -10.80 -8.52 6.76
CA SER A 54 -12.15 -8.86 6.31
C SER A 54 -12.19 -10.29 5.75
N PRO A 55 -12.95 -11.20 6.38
CA PRO A 55 -13.19 -12.55 5.86
C PRO A 55 -13.79 -12.52 4.46
N GLU A 56 -14.67 -11.56 4.19
CA GLU A 56 -15.35 -11.41 2.90
C GLU A 56 -14.37 -11.06 1.80
N MET A 57 -13.42 -10.14 2.07
CA MET A 57 -12.37 -9.75 1.10
C MET A 57 -11.42 -10.91 0.83
N ILE A 58 -10.98 -11.62 1.86
CA ILE A 58 -10.13 -12.81 1.72
C ILE A 58 -10.83 -13.93 0.97
N LYS A 59 -12.13 -14.12 1.21
CA LYS A 59 -12.94 -15.07 0.44
C LYS A 59 -12.95 -14.70 -1.04
N LEU A 60 -13.25 -13.44 -1.38
CA LEU A 60 -13.23 -12.95 -2.76
C LEU A 60 -11.85 -13.11 -3.40
N ALA A 61 -10.77 -12.81 -2.66
CA ALA A 61 -9.40 -12.96 -3.14
C ALA A 61 -9.06 -14.41 -3.48
N ARG A 62 -9.45 -15.37 -2.65
CA ARG A 62 -9.24 -16.81 -2.84
C ARG A 62 -10.09 -17.41 -3.95
N GLU A 63 -11.34 -16.96 -4.09
CA GLU A 63 -12.29 -17.45 -5.09
C GLU A 63 -12.00 -16.92 -6.50
N HIS A 64 -11.08 -15.98 -6.65
CA HIS A 64 -10.72 -15.47 -7.97
C HIS A 64 -10.12 -16.59 -8.84
N ALA A 65 -10.66 -16.80 -10.04
CA ALA A 65 -10.35 -17.94 -10.91
C ALA A 65 -8.87 -18.08 -11.34
N ARG A 66 -8.05 -17.07 -11.12
CA ARG A 66 -6.65 -17.02 -11.54
C ARG A 66 -5.74 -16.47 -10.43
N VAL A 67 -5.71 -17.16 -9.29
CA VAL A 67 -4.71 -16.88 -8.25
C VAL A 67 -3.40 -17.53 -8.67
N PRO A 68 -2.30 -16.77 -8.81
CA PRO A 68 -0.98 -17.34 -9.10
C PRO A 68 -0.51 -18.29 -7.98
N GLY A 69 0.24 -19.33 -8.33
CA GLY A 69 0.69 -20.35 -7.39
C GLY A 69 1.67 -19.86 -6.32
N ASN A 70 2.27 -18.68 -6.50
CA ASN A 70 3.15 -18.02 -5.54
C ASN A 70 2.43 -16.99 -4.64
N VAL A 71 1.09 -16.97 -4.63
CA VAL A 71 0.27 -16.09 -3.79
C VAL A 71 -0.35 -16.85 -2.64
N THR A 72 -0.27 -16.28 -1.45
CA THR A 72 -0.97 -16.75 -0.24
C THR A 72 -1.84 -15.64 0.33
N TYR A 73 -3.07 -15.94 0.71
CA TYR A 73 -3.98 -15.00 1.38
C TYR A 73 -4.19 -15.39 2.83
N LEU A 74 -4.00 -14.42 3.74
CA LEU A 74 -4.20 -14.58 5.17
C LEU A 74 -5.33 -13.66 5.64
N GLU A 75 -6.27 -14.23 6.38
CA GLU A 75 -7.24 -13.48 7.14
C GLU A 75 -6.61 -13.13 8.49
N ALA A 76 -6.15 -11.88 8.61
CA ALA A 76 -5.52 -11.39 9.83
C ALA A 76 -5.49 -9.85 9.84
N ASP A 77 -5.38 -9.28 11.04
CA ASP A 77 -5.03 -7.87 11.18
C ASP A 77 -3.51 -7.74 11.11
N PHE A 78 -3.02 -6.96 10.14
CA PHE A 78 -1.57 -6.74 10.01
C PHE A 78 -0.98 -5.96 11.19
N LEU A 79 -1.83 -5.25 11.98
CA LEU A 79 -1.42 -4.55 13.20
C LEU A 79 -1.15 -5.52 14.36
N ALA A 80 -1.82 -6.67 14.38
CA ALA A 80 -1.69 -7.62 15.47
C ALA A 80 -0.27 -8.21 15.53
N ASP A 81 0.32 -8.18 16.72
CA ASP A 81 1.62 -8.81 16.97
C ASP A 81 1.54 -10.32 16.74
N GLY A 82 2.57 -10.87 16.10
CA GLY A 82 2.65 -12.31 15.80
C GLY A 82 1.81 -12.78 14.60
N SER A 83 0.96 -11.94 14.01
CA SER A 83 0.18 -12.31 12.82
C SER A 83 1.06 -12.52 11.58
N LEU A 84 2.13 -11.76 11.48
CA LEU A 84 3.08 -11.75 10.37
C LEU A 84 4.53 -11.69 10.91
N PRO A 85 5.48 -12.39 10.26
CA PRO A 85 6.89 -12.37 10.68
C PRO A 85 7.51 -10.99 10.42
N GLU A 86 8.20 -10.46 11.45
CA GLU A 86 8.91 -9.18 11.34
C GLU A 86 10.20 -9.32 10.53
N GLY A 87 10.55 -8.25 9.80
CA GLY A 87 11.78 -8.20 9.02
C GLY A 87 11.87 -9.23 7.90
N ALA A 88 10.73 -9.78 7.45
CA ALA A 88 10.70 -10.91 6.54
C ALA A 88 10.40 -10.56 5.08
N TYR A 89 9.94 -9.34 4.80
CA TYR A 89 9.47 -8.96 3.48
C TYR A 89 10.40 -7.95 2.82
N ASP A 90 10.90 -8.29 1.63
CA ASP A 90 11.75 -7.41 0.82
C ASP A 90 10.97 -6.22 0.26
N PHE A 91 9.66 -6.42 0.08
CA PHE A 91 8.73 -5.38 -0.36
C PHE A 91 7.44 -5.44 0.44
N VAL A 92 6.98 -4.28 0.91
CA VAL A 92 5.71 -4.13 1.63
C VAL A 92 4.89 -3.05 0.94
N SER A 93 3.66 -3.35 0.56
CA SER A 93 2.68 -2.38 0.06
C SER A 93 1.51 -2.23 1.03
N ALA A 94 0.99 -0.99 1.14
CA ALA A 94 -0.20 -0.66 1.91
C ALA A 94 -1.01 0.39 1.12
N VAL A 95 -2.02 -0.06 0.38
CA VAL A 95 -2.81 0.81 -0.51
C VAL A 95 -4.19 1.05 0.10
N ALA A 96 -4.47 2.30 0.47
CA ALA A 96 -5.73 2.75 1.05
C ALA A 96 -6.15 1.96 2.31
N VAL A 97 -5.21 1.60 3.17
CA VAL A 97 -5.46 0.84 4.39
C VAL A 97 -5.04 1.58 5.67
N VAL A 98 -3.96 2.37 5.64
CA VAL A 98 -3.40 3.00 6.86
C VAL A 98 -4.33 3.99 7.55
N HIS A 99 -5.35 4.51 6.88
CA HIS A 99 -6.33 5.42 7.45
C HIS A 99 -7.44 4.72 8.27
N HIS A 100 -7.51 3.38 8.20
CA HIS A 100 -8.41 2.55 9.01
C HIS A 100 -7.83 2.19 10.38
N ALA A 101 -6.70 2.80 10.76
CA ALA A 101 -5.98 2.50 11.99
C ALA A 101 -5.32 3.77 12.55
N PRO A 102 -4.85 3.77 13.81
CA PRO A 102 -3.94 4.81 14.28
C PRO A 102 -2.72 4.89 13.36
N PHE A 103 -2.58 6.01 12.66
CA PHE A 103 -1.64 6.15 11.55
C PHE A 103 -0.20 5.80 11.91
N GLU A 104 0.27 6.29 13.08
CA GLU A 104 1.64 6.06 13.52
C GLU A 104 1.90 4.58 13.82
N GLU A 105 0.94 3.91 14.48
CA GLU A 105 1.01 2.47 14.77
C GLU A 105 1.07 1.66 13.49
N ALA A 106 0.22 2.00 12.51
CA ALA A 106 0.21 1.33 11.21
C ALA A 106 1.55 1.47 10.48
N VAL A 107 2.11 2.70 10.42
CA VAL A 107 3.40 2.93 9.77
C VAL A 107 4.54 2.21 10.50
N ILE A 108 4.58 2.26 11.83
CA ILE A 108 5.59 1.55 12.63
C ILE A 108 5.49 0.04 12.39
N ARG A 109 4.28 -0.51 12.37
CA ARG A 109 4.09 -1.95 12.13
C ARG A 109 4.57 -2.35 10.73
N LEU A 110 4.21 -1.60 9.69
CA LEU A 110 4.68 -1.84 8.33
C LEU A 110 6.20 -1.78 8.22
N THR A 111 6.83 -0.83 8.93
CA THR A 111 8.30 -0.73 9.03
C THR A 111 8.93 -1.97 9.67
N ARG A 112 8.31 -2.53 10.73
CA ARG A 112 8.79 -3.76 11.38
C ARG A 112 8.69 -4.96 10.44
N LEU A 113 7.62 -5.07 9.65
CA LEU A 113 7.41 -6.16 8.68
C LEU A 113 8.42 -6.12 7.53
N THR A 114 8.88 -4.91 7.13
CA THR A 114 9.86 -4.72 6.07
C THR A 114 11.24 -5.25 6.51
N ALA A 115 11.90 -6.03 5.66
CA ALA A 115 13.25 -6.54 5.89
C ALA A 115 14.29 -5.40 5.90
N PRO A 116 15.44 -5.54 6.59
CA PRO A 116 16.57 -4.64 6.39
C PRO A 116 16.97 -4.59 4.91
N GLY A 117 17.11 -3.39 4.33
CA GLY A 117 17.32 -3.20 2.89
C GLY A 117 16.08 -3.38 2.02
N GLY A 118 14.93 -3.73 2.59
CA GLY A 118 13.66 -3.85 1.89
C GLY A 118 12.97 -2.49 1.68
N ARG A 119 11.92 -2.48 0.86
CA ARG A 119 11.17 -1.27 0.48
C ARG A 119 9.73 -1.31 0.96
N LEU A 120 9.27 -0.19 1.51
CA LEU A 120 7.88 0.06 1.91
C LEU A 120 7.24 1.10 0.98
N VAL A 121 6.07 0.78 0.44
CA VAL A 121 5.24 1.72 -0.34
C VAL A 121 3.88 1.89 0.31
N ILE A 122 3.51 3.12 0.61
CA ILE A 122 2.20 3.45 1.16
C ILE A 122 1.47 4.37 0.18
N VAL A 123 0.27 4.00 -0.24
CA VAL A 123 -0.66 4.85 -0.97
C VAL A 123 -1.84 5.14 -0.07
N GLY A 124 -2.00 6.40 0.32
CA GLY A 124 -3.03 6.77 1.29
C GLY A 124 -3.82 8.02 0.91
N MET A 125 -4.72 8.38 1.79
CA MET A 125 -5.60 9.55 1.68
C MET A 125 -5.32 10.54 2.80
N ALA A 126 -5.58 11.84 2.54
CA ALA A 126 -5.50 12.90 3.53
C ALA A 126 -6.69 13.83 3.44
N ALA A 127 -7.09 14.43 4.56
CA ALA A 127 -8.17 15.39 4.64
C ALA A 127 -7.72 16.77 4.12
N ASN A 128 -8.57 17.43 3.33
CA ASN A 128 -8.39 18.83 2.97
C ASN A 128 -8.75 19.70 4.17
N ARG A 129 -7.82 20.50 4.65
CA ARG A 129 -8.02 21.43 5.78
C ARG A 129 -7.77 22.88 5.42
N THR A 130 -7.03 23.16 4.35
CA THR A 130 -6.70 24.50 3.89
C THR A 130 -7.36 24.82 2.57
N VAL A 131 -7.50 26.12 2.23
CA VAL A 131 -8.01 26.56 0.94
C VAL A 131 -7.13 26.01 -0.20
N LEU A 132 -5.82 25.97 -0.01
CA LEU A 132 -4.89 25.40 -1.00
C LEU A 132 -5.16 23.90 -1.22
N ASP A 133 -5.50 23.14 -0.18
CA ASP A 133 -5.85 21.74 -0.33
C ASP A 133 -7.08 21.55 -1.22
N TRP A 134 -8.09 22.41 -1.04
CA TRP A 134 -9.29 22.37 -1.86
C TRP A 134 -9.03 22.77 -3.30
N VAL A 135 -8.21 23.80 -3.55
CA VAL A 135 -7.82 24.21 -4.91
C VAL A 135 -7.08 23.07 -5.62
N VAL A 136 -6.07 22.47 -4.98
CA VAL A 136 -5.34 21.34 -5.55
C VAL A 136 -6.24 20.13 -5.78
N SER A 137 -7.15 19.86 -4.86
CA SER A 137 -8.13 18.77 -5.00
C SER A 137 -9.10 19.00 -6.14
N ALA A 138 -9.54 20.26 -6.37
CA ALA A 138 -10.41 20.61 -7.48
C ALA A 138 -9.74 20.33 -8.85
N CYS A 139 -8.41 20.54 -8.97
CA CYS A 139 -7.67 20.20 -10.18
C CYS A 139 -7.69 18.68 -10.49
N GLY A 140 -7.93 17.84 -9.49
CA GLY A 140 -8.06 16.39 -9.68
C GLY A 140 -9.39 15.95 -10.30
N VAL A 141 -10.43 16.80 -10.26
CA VAL A 141 -11.76 16.45 -10.75
C VAL A 141 -11.77 16.15 -12.26
N PRO A 142 -11.22 17.00 -13.14
CA PRO A 142 -11.17 16.71 -14.58
C PRO A 142 -10.38 15.42 -14.88
N ALA A 143 -9.24 15.24 -14.21
CA ALA A 143 -8.43 14.02 -14.36
C ALA A 143 -9.21 12.78 -13.95
N SER A 144 -9.88 12.81 -12.79
CA SER A 144 -10.71 11.69 -12.31
C SER A 144 -11.85 11.36 -13.28
N GLN A 145 -12.53 12.38 -13.82
CA GLN A 145 -13.61 12.18 -14.80
C GLN A 145 -13.08 11.58 -16.10
N TRP A 146 -11.96 12.07 -16.60
CA TRP A 146 -11.33 11.55 -17.81
C TRP A 146 -10.94 10.08 -17.66
N HIS A 147 -10.26 9.72 -16.54
CA HIS A 147 -9.91 8.35 -16.25
C HIS A 147 -11.15 7.47 -16.07
N ALA A 148 -12.16 7.92 -15.32
CA ALA A 148 -13.40 7.17 -15.15
C ALA A 148 -14.08 6.86 -16.50
N ARG A 149 -14.19 7.85 -17.39
CA ARG A 149 -14.76 7.64 -18.74
C ARG A 149 -13.95 6.62 -19.55
N ARG A 150 -12.62 6.70 -19.47
CA ARG A 150 -11.72 5.80 -20.22
C ARG A 150 -11.80 4.35 -19.76
N HIS A 151 -12.14 4.13 -18.49
CA HIS A 151 -12.23 2.79 -17.86
C HIS A 151 -13.67 2.30 -17.65
N GLY A 152 -14.67 2.93 -18.26
CA GLY A 152 -16.06 2.49 -18.13
C GLY A 152 -16.72 2.76 -16.79
N GLY A 153 -16.21 3.74 -16.06
CA GLY A 153 -16.71 4.18 -14.76
C GLY A 153 -15.80 3.84 -13.59
N LYS A 154 -16.08 4.45 -12.44
CA LYS A 154 -15.41 4.14 -11.18
C LYS A 154 -16.11 2.95 -10.52
N ARG A 155 -15.41 1.86 -10.33
CA ARG A 155 -15.92 0.61 -9.74
C ARG A 155 -14.92 0.05 -8.72
N GLY A 156 -15.40 -0.86 -7.87
CA GLY A 156 -14.60 -1.60 -6.89
C GLY A 156 -15.40 -2.74 -6.31
N PRO A 157 -14.78 -3.62 -5.51
CA PRO A 157 -15.50 -4.68 -4.82
C PRO A 157 -16.57 -4.10 -3.88
N ALA A 158 -17.71 -4.77 -3.78
CA ALA A 158 -18.76 -4.42 -2.84
C ALA A 158 -18.26 -4.66 -1.40
N GLY A 159 -18.69 -3.84 -0.45
CA GLY A 159 -18.37 -4.03 0.98
C GLY A 159 -17.05 -3.42 1.43
N MET A 160 -16.34 -2.65 0.59
CA MET A 160 -15.18 -1.91 1.09
C MET A 160 -15.61 -0.83 2.09
N PRO A 161 -15.06 -0.84 3.32
CA PRO A 161 -15.38 0.18 4.31
C PRO A 161 -14.92 1.55 3.82
N MET A 162 -15.78 2.56 3.95
CA MET A 162 -15.44 3.95 3.73
C MET A 162 -15.36 4.62 5.11
N GLU A 163 -14.16 4.92 5.55
CA GLU A 163 -13.93 5.67 6.79
C GLU A 163 -13.48 7.09 6.47
N ASP A 164 -13.84 8.02 7.35
CA ASP A 164 -13.43 9.41 7.24
C ASP A 164 -11.94 9.57 7.52
N VAL A 165 -11.27 10.30 6.65
CA VAL A 165 -9.85 10.60 6.80
C VAL A 165 -9.70 11.78 7.75
N HIS A 166 -9.05 11.58 8.90
CA HIS A 166 -8.93 12.60 9.94
C HIS A 166 -7.68 13.47 9.82
N MET A 167 -6.56 12.92 9.34
CA MET A 167 -5.29 13.64 9.24
C MET A 167 -5.21 14.48 7.97
N SER A 168 -4.75 15.72 8.12
CA SER A 168 -4.48 16.62 7.00
C SER A 168 -3.20 16.23 6.24
N TRP A 169 -3.04 16.77 5.02
CA TRP A 169 -1.84 16.61 4.19
C TRP A 169 -0.56 16.99 4.95
N GLY A 170 -0.58 18.07 5.70
CA GLY A 170 0.56 18.53 6.49
C GLY A 170 0.90 17.58 7.64
N GLN A 171 -0.12 17.11 8.38
CA GLN A 171 0.08 16.16 9.48
C GLN A 171 0.65 14.83 9.00
N ILE A 172 0.10 14.28 7.90
CA ILE A 172 0.60 13.04 7.32
C ILE A 172 2.05 13.21 6.86
N ARG A 173 2.35 14.28 6.10
CA ARG A 173 3.71 14.55 5.64
C ARG A 173 4.69 14.65 6.82
N GLN A 174 4.34 15.38 7.88
CA GLN A 174 5.18 15.51 9.07
C GLN A 174 5.40 14.16 9.77
N ALA A 175 4.33 13.38 9.97
CA ALA A 175 4.40 12.07 10.60
C ALA A 175 5.28 11.10 9.78
N VAL A 176 5.08 11.06 8.46
CA VAL A 176 5.85 10.18 7.57
C VAL A 176 7.34 10.53 7.60
N HIS A 177 7.73 11.81 7.47
CA HIS A 177 9.14 12.19 7.51
C HIS A 177 9.81 11.91 8.87
N ARG A 178 9.04 11.94 9.96
CA ARG A 178 9.52 11.58 11.29
C ARG A 178 9.72 10.07 11.44
N LEU A 179 8.76 9.26 10.96
CA LEU A 179 8.75 7.81 11.14
C LEU A 179 9.62 7.07 10.10
N LEU A 180 9.75 7.65 8.91
CA LEU A 180 10.45 7.08 7.75
C LEU A 180 11.49 8.09 7.22
N PRO A 181 12.59 8.31 7.94
CA PRO A 181 13.63 9.24 7.50
C PRO A 181 14.15 8.90 6.10
N GLY A 182 14.25 9.91 5.23
CA GLY A 182 14.70 9.72 3.85
C GLY A 182 13.64 9.21 2.88
N CYS A 183 12.37 9.08 3.29
CA CYS A 183 11.30 8.69 2.38
C CYS A 183 11.04 9.74 1.29
N ASP A 184 10.60 9.29 0.12
CA ASP A 184 9.96 10.13 -0.89
C ASP A 184 8.47 10.23 -0.60
N PHE A 185 7.96 11.45 -0.39
CA PHE A 185 6.55 11.74 -0.18
C PHE A 185 6.02 12.59 -1.31
N ARG A 186 5.03 12.08 -2.04
CA ARG A 186 4.38 12.80 -3.15
C ARG A 186 2.87 12.86 -2.98
N ARG A 187 2.29 14.06 -3.19
CA ARG A 187 0.84 14.24 -3.35
C ARG A 187 0.48 14.06 -4.82
N THR A 188 -0.57 13.27 -5.09
CA THR A 188 -1.03 12.98 -6.44
C THR A 188 -2.36 13.67 -6.76
N LEU A 189 -2.68 13.83 -8.05
CA LEU A 189 -3.90 14.50 -8.52
C LEU A 189 -5.20 13.78 -8.13
N LEU A 190 -5.14 12.45 -7.94
CA LEU A 190 -6.35 11.67 -7.62
C LEU A 190 -6.56 11.49 -6.11
N TRP A 191 -6.28 12.55 -5.34
CA TRP A 191 -6.51 12.62 -3.89
C TRP A 191 -5.80 11.54 -3.10
N ARG A 192 -4.62 11.14 -3.56
CA ARG A 192 -3.74 10.21 -2.86
C ARG A 192 -2.41 10.86 -2.57
N TYR A 193 -1.73 10.35 -1.57
CA TYR A 193 -0.29 10.49 -1.44
C TYR A 193 0.36 9.13 -1.68
N VAL A 194 1.59 9.18 -2.13
CA VAL A 194 2.47 8.02 -2.26
C VAL A 194 3.71 8.27 -1.44
N VAL A 195 4.07 7.29 -0.63
CA VAL A 195 5.31 7.25 0.14
C VAL A 195 6.11 6.06 -0.33
N VAL A 196 7.37 6.29 -0.66
CA VAL A 196 8.34 5.23 -0.94
C VAL A 196 9.48 5.38 0.07
N TRP A 197 9.81 4.31 0.76
CA TRP A 197 10.86 4.30 1.74
C TRP A 197 11.67 3.02 1.68
N ASP A 198 13.00 3.17 1.63
CA ASP A 198 13.95 2.07 1.72
C ASP A 198 14.42 1.94 3.17
N LYS A 199 14.15 0.78 3.77
CA LYS A 199 14.64 0.48 5.11
C LYS A 199 16.16 0.34 5.08
N PRO A 200 16.91 1.08 5.91
CA PRO A 200 18.35 0.92 5.97
C PRO A 200 18.73 -0.55 6.16
N ALA A 201 19.68 -1.05 5.37
CA ALA A 201 20.32 -2.33 5.63
C ALA A 201 20.96 -2.24 7.00
N GLY A 202 20.61 -3.12 7.93
CA GLY A 202 21.23 -3.16 9.26
C GLY A 202 22.73 -3.21 9.10
N GLN A 203 23.47 -2.41 9.88
CA GLN A 203 24.93 -2.58 9.95
C GLN A 203 25.19 -4.02 10.42
N GLN A 204 25.74 -4.84 9.55
CA GLN A 204 26.39 -6.08 10.02
C GLN A 204 27.40 -5.68 11.08
N PRO A 205 27.44 -6.35 12.26
CA PRO A 205 28.54 -6.16 13.18
C PRO A 205 29.84 -6.34 12.37
N ARG A 206 30.70 -5.32 12.35
CA ARG A 206 32.04 -5.50 11.81
C ARG A 206 32.62 -6.67 12.60
N GLU A 207 32.74 -7.84 11.99
CA GLU A 207 33.55 -8.89 12.54
C GLU A 207 34.92 -8.27 12.81
N GLY A 208 35.25 -8.16 14.09
CA GLY A 208 36.56 -7.66 14.52
C GLY A 208 37.61 -8.54 13.86
N GLY A 209 38.37 -7.95 12.95
CA GLY A 209 39.59 -8.56 12.47
C GLY A 209 40.55 -8.76 13.63
N PRO A 210 41.38 -9.78 13.56
CA PRO A 210 42.33 -10.19 14.60
C PRO A 210 43.37 -9.14 14.93
#